data_1055a75d571b87431c2c730fa7a4b783
#
_entry.id   1055a75d571b87431c2c730fa7a4b783
#
_cell.length_a   1.000
_cell.length_b   1.000
_cell.length_c   1.000
_cell.angle_alpha   90.00
_cell.angle_beta   90.00
_cell.angle_gamma   90.00
#
_symmetry.space_group_name_H-M   'P 1'
#
loop_
_entity.id
_entity.type
_entity.pdbx_description
1 polymer ?
#
loop_
_entity_poly.entity_id
_entity_poly.type
_entity_poly.pdbx_seq_one_letter_code
_entity_poly.pdbx_strand_id
1 'polypeptide(L)'
;MADETRRDFLKAAAAATLGAGVPAQAQTSATSSTPSAGPADRPADLILRNGKIITVDVGFSIAQAIAIAGERIVAVGPDAAMAAHTAPWTRVIDLKGRPVIPGLIDGHAHMDREGLKAIYPSLGRVRSIRDIQDRIAELARGKKPGAWIVTMPIGDPPYYFDVPNILAEKRWPTRQDLDAAAPNNPVYIRSIWGFWRHSPPLVSCANTEALKRAGITRDTVSPVSTLKIEKGANGDPTGVFVEQDMQPLAELIWFRKATAFGRADRARTLPLAARAYHAFGTTSIFEGHGAATELLRAYMDAYRDGTLSMRSSLVFSPNWKTAGNAPLGPLIEAWAGWLGEPGPGNDRLKVTGLQVSINHGAADDLRAGTTPDTGWAGFNYDAGMPRERLKEVLLHCAANDIRAIAMANVTPGVIDLFEEVDRLIPLKGRRWVVAHISSLSPRDIEKIVRMGLVLTTHTNAFIYKQSDLMKRRLPPERHREITPVRDLLDAGVKVSLVTDNVPVSMFLPIWQVVSRMNIRQELVAPEQAISRAEALRCATENGAYLTFDEDKKGSLAPGKLADLAVLSADPLSVAETELRDISAAMTMVGGKIVYETTNWRG
;
A
#
# COMPACT_ATOMS: atom_id res chain seq x y z
N MET A 1 0.91 -47.02 -24.92
CA MET A 1 0.04 -46.36 -25.91
C MET A 1 -0.24 -44.86 -25.62
N ALA A 2 0.10 -44.30 -24.46
CA ALA A 2 -0.11 -42.85 -24.19
C ALA A 2 1.14 -41.97 -24.45
N ASP A 3 2.29 -42.58 -24.71
CA ASP A 3 3.56 -41.85 -24.86
C ASP A 3 3.96 -41.62 -26.33
N GLU A 4 3.43 -42.39 -27.24
CA GLU A 4 3.69 -42.21 -28.70
C GLU A 4 2.87 -41.06 -29.30
N THR A 5 1.64 -40.84 -28.81
CA THR A 5 0.77 -39.76 -29.30
C THR A 5 1.30 -38.33 -28.95
N ARG A 6 2.09 -38.22 -27.89
CA ARG A 6 2.67 -36.94 -27.45
C ARG A 6 3.92 -36.57 -28.26
N ARG A 7 4.67 -37.56 -28.70
CA ARG A 7 5.87 -37.36 -29.57
C ARG A 7 5.48 -37.01 -30.99
N ASP A 8 4.39 -37.53 -31.51
CA ASP A 8 3.91 -37.24 -32.86
C ASP A 8 3.26 -35.85 -32.97
N PHE A 9 2.62 -35.39 -31.90
CA PHE A 9 2.09 -34.01 -31.81
C PHE A 9 3.21 -32.95 -31.82
N LEU A 10 4.32 -33.22 -31.13
CA LEU A 10 5.49 -32.31 -31.12
C LEU A 10 6.27 -32.31 -32.42
N LYS A 11 6.25 -33.41 -33.18
CA LYS A 11 6.88 -33.47 -34.53
C LYS A 11 6.07 -32.75 -35.62
N ALA A 12 4.74 -32.75 -35.49
CA ALA A 12 3.84 -32.05 -36.40
C ALA A 12 3.92 -30.51 -36.24
N ALA A 13 4.17 -30.03 -35.03
CA ALA A 13 4.35 -28.59 -34.75
C ALA A 13 5.67 -28.01 -35.25
N ALA A 14 6.73 -28.85 -35.41
CA ALA A 14 8.04 -28.43 -35.91
C ALA A 14 8.16 -28.44 -37.43
N ALA A 15 7.22 -29.05 -38.15
CA ALA A 15 7.27 -29.16 -39.61
C ALA A 15 6.49 -28.07 -40.38
N ALA A 16 5.78 -27.18 -39.65
CA ALA A 16 4.91 -26.15 -40.26
C ALA A 16 5.60 -24.78 -40.49
N THR A 17 6.90 -24.65 -40.24
CA THR A 17 7.61 -23.36 -40.31
C THR A 17 8.69 -23.24 -41.38
N LEU A 18 8.73 -24.11 -42.38
CA LEU A 18 9.67 -23.97 -43.50
C LEU A 18 8.93 -24.15 -44.84
N GLY A 19 8.60 -23.03 -45.49
CA GLY A 19 8.33 -23.04 -46.91
C GLY A 19 7.17 -22.16 -47.37
N ALA A 20 7.43 -20.89 -47.65
CA ALA A 20 6.86 -20.11 -48.78
C ALA A 20 7.57 -18.76 -48.87
N GLY A 21 8.64 -18.69 -49.61
CA GLY A 21 9.23 -17.44 -50.05
C GLY A 21 8.39 -16.84 -51.19
N VAL A 22 7.86 -15.63 -50.98
CA VAL A 22 7.28 -14.78 -52.02
C VAL A 22 8.22 -13.56 -52.15
N PRO A 23 8.70 -13.20 -53.35
CA PRO A 23 9.57 -12.04 -53.48
C PRO A 23 8.75 -10.75 -53.30
N ALA A 24 9.10 -9.96 -52.32
CA ALA A 24 8.56 -8.62 -52.12
C ALA A 24 9.19 -7.66 -53.12
N GLN A 25 8.42 -7.16 -54.10
CA GLN A 25 8.76 -5.98 -54.86
C GLN A 25 8.71 -4.75 -53.93
N ALA A 26 9.87 -4.14 -53.76
CA ALA A 26 10.00 -2.87 -53.04
C ALA A 26 9.36 -1.75 -53.87
N GLN A 27 8.14 -1.32 -53.47
CA GLN A 27 7.63 -0.01 -53.85
C GLN A 27 8.16 1.01 -52.84
N THR A 28 9.17 1.76 -53.26
CA THR A 28 9.60 2.97 -52.55
C THR A 28 8.60 4.08 -52.75
N SER A 29 7.59 4.15 -51.86
CA SER A 29 6.83 5.37 -51.63
C SER A 29 7.60 6.21 -50.62
N ALA A 30 8.28 7.24 -51.07
CA ALA A 30 8.85 8.28 -50.23
C ALA A 30 7.72 9.06 -49.59
N THR A 31 7.24 8.61 -48.45
CA THR A 31 6.49 9.45 -47.51
C THR A 31 7.51 10.36 -46.81
N SER A 32 7.46 11.64 -47.16
CA SER A 32 8.14 12.69 -46.39
C SER A 32 7.63 12.65 -44.95
N SER A 33 8.34 11.93 -44.09
CA SER A 33 8.14 12.03 -42.63
C SER A 33 8.66 13.41 -42.21
N THR A 34 7.75 14.36 -42.03
CA THR A 34 8.03 15.55 -41.23
C THR A 34 8.64 15.05 -39.91
N PRO A 35 9.79 15.58 -39.45
CA PRO A 35 10.33 15.19 -38.17
C PRO A 35 9.24 15.43 -37.10
N SER A 36 8.87 14.42 -36.35
CA SER A 36 7.97 14.63 -35.21
C SER A 36 8.66 15.61 -34.27
N ALA A 37 8.06 16.78 -34.07
CA ALA A 37 8.54 17.76 -33.11
C ALA A 37 8.83 17.04 -31.80
N GLY A 38 10.02 17.26 -31.22
CA GLY A 38 10.37 16.73 -29.92
C GLY A 38 9.34 17.18 -28.88
N PRO A 39 9.23 16.50 -27.72
CA PRO A 39 8.24 16.88 -26.69
C PRO A 39 8.27 18.34 -26.29
N ALA A 40 9.42 19.02 -26.41
CA ALA A 40 9.62 20.43 -26.05
C ALA A 40 9.07 21.43 -27.09
N ASP A 41 8.80 21.01 -28.33
CA ASP A 41 8.39 21.92 -29.43
C ASP A 41 6.86 21.91 -29.67
N ARG A 42 6.13 21.11 -28.90
CA ARG A 42 4.67 21.01 -29.04
C ARG A 42 3.97 22.06 -28.16
N PRO A 43 2.98 22.82 -28.70
CA PRO A 43 2.14 23.67 -27.87
C PRO A 43 1.46 22.87 -26.74
N ALA A 44 1.29 23.51 -25.59
CA ALA A 44 0.66 22.89 -24.43
C ALA A 44 -0.86 22.76 -24.60
N ASP A 45 -1.43 21.69 -24.08
CA ASP A 45 -2.87 21.52 -23.90
C ASP A 45 -3.34 22.28 -22.64
N LEU A 46 -2.44 22.37 -21.62
CA LEU A 46 -2.72 23.02 -20.35
C LEU A 46 -1.47 23.75 -19.84
N ILE A 47 -1.66 24.95 -19.33
CA ILE A 47 -0.65 25.72 -18.58
C ILE A 47 -1.21 26.06 -17.21
N LEU A 48 -0.44 25.72 -16.16
CA LEU A 48 -0.65 26.19 -14.80
C LEU A 48 0.35 27.33 -14.57
N ARG A 49 -0.13 28.53 -14.21
CA ARG A 49 0.70 29.72 -14.01
C ARG A 49 0.42 30.42 -12.69
N ASN A 50 1.26 31.42 -12.37
CA ASN A 50 1.14 32.22 -11.15
C ASN A 50 1.08 31.33 -9.90
N GLY A 51 2.01 30.36 -9.82
CA GLY A 51 2.11 29.41 -8.72
C GLY A 51 3.51 29.40 -8.10
N LYS A 52 3.67 28.56 -7.09
CA LYS A 52 4.96 28.15 -6.54
C LYS A 52 5.22 26.70 -6.93
N ILE A 53 5.88 26.48 -8.08
CA ILE A 53 6.18 25.15 -8.60
C ILE A 53 7.44 24.63 -7.93
N ILE A 54 7.27 23.72 -6.97
CA ILE A 54 8.38 23.05 -6.25
C ILE A 54 8.72 21.82 -7.08
N THR A 55 9.82 21.88 -7.84
CA THR A 55 10.10 20.86 -8.88
C THR A 55 10.58 19.53 -8.33
N VAL A 56 11.20 19.52 -7.15
CA VAL A 56 11.90 18.37 -6.57
C VAL A 56 12.89 17.73 -7.57
N ASP A 57 13.46 18.54 -8.46
CA ASP A 57 14.57 18.14 -9.32
C ASP A 57 15.88 18.07 -8.53
N VAL A 58 16.99 17.76 -9.18
CA VAL A 58 18.31 17.68 -8.54
C VAL A 58 18.65 18.97 -7.79
N GLY A 59 18.34 20.13 -8.38
CA GLY A 59 18.58 21.47 -7.79
C GLY A 59 17.52 21.90 -6.78
N PHE A 60 16.42 21.17 -6.63
CA PHE A 60 15.26 21.56 -5.82
C PHE A 60 14.72 22.96 -6.23
N SER A 61 14.57 23.17 -7.54
CA SER A 61 14.25 24.47 -8.12
C SER A 61 12.80 24.90 -7.80
N ILE A 62 12.59 26.21 -7.76
CA ILE A 62 11.24 26.81 -7.61
C ILE A 62 10.94 27.60 -8.89
N ALA A 63 9.84 27.26 -9.55
CA ALA A 63 9.36 27.96 -10.74
C ALA A 63 7.99 28.63 -10.48
N GLN A 64 7.45 29.33 -11.50
CA GLN A 64 6.13 30.01 -11.42
C GLN A 64 5.07 29.29 -12.22
N ALA A 65 5.47 28.57 -13.27
CA ALA A 65 4.52 27.94 -14.20
C ALA A 65 5.03 26.60 -14.73
N ILE A 66 4.09 25.80 -15.21
CA ILE A 66 4.31 24.51 -15.87
C ILE A 66 3.38 24.37 -17.06
N ALA A 67 3.93 23.94 -18.20
CA ALA A 67 3.19 23.65 -19.44
C ALA A 67 3.14 22.14 -19.67
N ILE A 68 1.97 21.63 -20.06
CA ILE A 68 1.65 20.21 -20.20
C ILE A 68 1.05 19.95 -21.58
N ALA A 69 1.57 18.94 -22.29
CA ALA A 69 1.01 18.45 -23.55
C ALA A 69 0.80 16.92 -23.46
N GLY A 70 -0.44 16.49 -23.65
CA GLY A 70 -0.84 15.11 -23.44
C GLY A 70 -0.57 14.67 -21.99
N GLU A 71 0.20 13.62 -21.82
CA GLU A 71 0.56 13.09 -20.49
C GLU A 71 1.88 13.66 -19.93
N ARG A 72 2.55 14.59 -20.64
CA ARG A 72 3.91 15.00 -20.30
C ARG A 72 4.06 16.50 -20.05
N ILE A 73 5.01 16.82 -19.19
CA ILE A 73 5.50 18.18 -18.96
C ILE A 73 6.35 18.58 -20.16
N VAL A 74 6.07 19.73 -20.78
CA VAL A 74 6.85 20.28 -21.89
C VAL A 74 7.73 21.45 -21.47
N ALA A 75 7.31 22.22 -20.47
CA ALA A 75 8.12 23.28 -19.90
C ALA A 75 7.84 23.53 -18.41
N VAL A 76 8.86 23.96 -17.69
CA VAL A 76 8.78 24.47 -16.31
C VAL A 76 9.65 25.71 -16.23
N GLY A 77 9.14 26.83 -15.69
CA GLY A 77 9.90 28.06 -15.63
C GLY A 77 9.09 29.28 -15.15
N PRO A 78 9.56 30.50 -15.44
CA PRO A 78 8.79 31.71 -15.13
C PRO A 78 7.53 31.82 -16.00
N ASP A 79 6.50 32.52 -15.53
CA ASP A 79 5.24 32.74 -16.25
C ASP A 79 5.44 33.27 -17.67
N ALA A 80 6.37 34.20 -17.85
CA ALA A 80 6.67 34.80 -19.14
C ALA A 80 7.15 33.78 -20.20
N ALA A 81 7.84 32.71 -19.79
CA ALA A 81 8.32 31.67 -20.69
C ALA A 81 7.18 30.82 -21.27
N MET A 82 6.00 30.79 -20.64
CA MET A 82 4.87 29.98 -21.07
C MET A 82 4.22 30.47 -22.35
N ALA A 83 4.48 31.72 -22.74
CA ALA A 83 3.98 32.27 -24.02
C ALA A 83 4.45 31.44 -25.23
N ALA A 84 5.67 30.91 -25.21
CA ALA A 84 6.21 30.08 -26.27
C ALA A 84 5.49 28.72 -26.44
N HIS A 85 4.76 28.28 -25.42
CA HIS A 85 4.02 27.03 -25.40
C HIS A 85 2.50 27.20 -25.53
N THR A 86 2.02 28.45 -25.71
CA THR A 86 0.60 28.77 -25.77
C THR A 86 0.08 28.70 -27.20
N ALA A 87 -1.04 28.02 -27.42
CA ALA A 87 -1.81 27.99 -28.67
C ALA A 87 -3.26 28.39 -28.41
N PRO A 88 -4.10 28.68 -29.45
CA PRO A 88 -5.49 29.09 -29.25
C PRO A 88 -6.35 28.11 -28.42
N TRP A 89 -6.01 26.84 -28.43
CA TRP A 89 -6.70 25.80 -27.66
C TRP A 89 -6.10 25.55 -26.26
N THR A 90 -4.97 26.17 -25.93
CA THR A 90 -4.30 25.95 -24.64
C THR A 90 -5.18 26.47 -23.51
N ARG A 91 -5.58 25.56 -22.61
CA ARG A 91 -6.26 25.94 -21.38
C ARG A 91 -5.24 26.51 -20.39
N VAL A 92 -5.56 27.64 -19.79
CA VAL A 92 -4.71 28.27 -18.76
C VAL A 92 -5.45 28.30 -17.44
N ILE A 93 -4.77 27.84 -16.38
CA ILE A 93 -5.28 27.88 -15.00
C ILE A 93 -4.37 28.78 -14.18
N ASP A 94 -4.95 29.79 -13.54
CA ASP A 94 -4.26 30.65 -12.57
C ASP A 94 -4.24 29.97 -11.21
N LEU A 95 -3.06 29.70 -10.69
CA LEU A 95 -2.84 29.02 -9.40
C LEU A 95 -3.00 29.97 -8.20
N LYS A 96 -3.02 31.30 -8.43
CA LYS A 96 -3.18 32.31 -7.38
C LYS A 96 -2.13 32.16 -6.26
N GLY A 97 -0.88 31.90 -6.63
CA GLY A 97 0.23 31.69 -5.69
C GLY A 97 0.28 30.33 -5.02
N ARG A 98 -0.64 29.39 -5.31
CA ARG A 98 -0.65 28.07 -4.67
C ARG A 98 0.59 27.23 -5.02
N PRO A 99 1.08 26.44 -4.04
CA PRO A 99 2.19 25.53 -4.28
C PRO A 99 1.76 24.32 -5.10
N VAL A 100 2.67 23.90 -5.99
CA VAL A 100 2.56 22.67 -6.79
C VAL A 100 3.77 21.81 -6.51
N ILE A 101 3.56 20.52 -6.30
CA ILE A 101 4.60 19.52 -6.10
C ILE A 101 4.44 18.39 -7.13
N PRO A 102 5.48 17.57 -7.37
CA PRO A 102 5.30 16.29 -8.05
C PRO A 102 4.26 15.46 -7.31
N GLY A 103 3.49 14.66 -8.03
CA GLY A 103 2.57 13.73 -7.42
C GLY A 103 3.27 12.85 -6.40
N LEU A 104 2.69 12.76 -5.21
CA LEU A 104 3.23 11.94 -4.14
C LEU A 104 3.15 10.45 -4.50
N ILE A 105 4.13 9.69 -4.06
CA ILE A 105 4.26 8.25 -4.30
C ILE A 105 4.28 7.54 -2.95
N ASP A 106 3.23 6.81 -2.65
CA ASP A 106 3.17 6.00 -1.44
C ASP A 106 3.98 4.71 -1.64
N GLY A 107 5.10 4.62 -0.94
CA GLY A 107 6.05 3.50 -1.04
C GLY A 107 5.57 2.19 -0.39
N HIS A 108 4.41 2.17 0.26
CA HIS A 108 3.77 0.97 0.79
C HIS A 108 2.30 1.27 1.09
N ALA A 109 1.48 1.12 0.07
CA ALA A 109 0.04 1.32 0.17
C ALA A 109 -0.70 -0.01 0.25
N HIS A 110 -1.94 0.07 0.70
CA HIS A 110 -2.95 -0.97 0.58
C HIS A 110 -4.22 -0.31 0.05
N MET A 111 -4.17 0.09 -1.22
CA MET A 111 -5.24 0.91 -1.80
C MET A 111 -6.58 0.16 -1.81
N ASP A 112 -6.59 -1.13 -2.08
CA ASP A 112 -7.81 -1.93 -2.04
C ASP A 112 -8.47 -1.92 -0.66
N ARG A 113 -7.69 -2.02 0.44
CA ARG A 113 -8.23 -1.96 1.81
C ARG A 113 -8.92 -0.63 2.10
N GLU A 114 -8.39 0.48 1.59
CA GLU A 114 -9.05 1.78 1.75
C GLU A 114 -10.42 1.77 1.09
N GLY A 115 -10.52 1.22 -0.11
CA GLY A 115 -11.80 1.07 -0.81
C GLY A 115 -12.76 0.12 -0.10
N LEU A 116 -12.27 -1.00 0.39
CA LEU A 116 -13.07 -2.01 1.09
C LEU A 116 -13.75 -1.48 2.36
N LYS A 117 -13.24 -0.40 2.99
CA LYS A 117 -13.91 0.27 4.10
C LYS A 117 -15.33 0.73 3.76
N ALA A 118 -15.62 0.99 2.48
CA ALA A 118 -16.95 1.38 2.03
C ALA A 118 -17.96 0.22 1.90
N ILE A 119 -17.50 -1.04 2.00
CA ILE A 119 -18.35 -2.22 1.85
C ILE A 119 -19.26 -2.41 3.05
N TYR A 120 -18.73 -2.22 4.26
CA TYR A 120 -19.45 -2.44 5.49
C TYR A 120 -19.87 -1.14 6.16
N PRO A 121 -21.07 -1.11 6.75
CA PRO A 121 -21.57 0.06 7.48
C PRO A 121 -20.62 0.47 8.62
N SER A 122 -20.40 1.78 8.74
CA SER A 122 -19.60 2.35 9.81
C SER A 122 -20.35 2.35 11.14
N LEU A 123 -19.62 2.12 12.23
CA LEU A 123 -20.01 2.38 13.62
C LEU A 123 -19.23 3.58 14.20
N GLY A 124 -18.83 4.52 13.35
CA GLY A 124 -18.33 5.82 13.80
C GLY A 124 -19.41 6.65 14.47
N ARG A 125 -19.00 7.56 15.37
CA ARG A 125 -19.87 8.49 16.13
C ARG A 125 -20.80 7.85 17.14
N VAL A 126 -20.80 6.53 17.35
CA VAL A 126 -21.52 5.89 18.44
C VAL A 126 -20.87 6.28 19.78
N ARG A 127 -21.70 6.53 20.81
CA ARG A 127 -21.25 6.92 22.16
C ARG A 127 -21.87 6.07 23.26
N SER A 128 -22.72 5.11 22.90
CA SER A 128 -23.35 4.16 23.84
C SER A 128 -23.60 2.81 23.17
N ILE A 129 -23.82 1.76 23.94
CA ILE A 129 -24.31 0.48 23.45
C ILE A 129 -25.67 0.65 22.77
N ARG A 130 -26.50 1.56 23.27
CA ARG A 130 -27.78 1.88 22.66
C ARG A 130 -27.63 2.41 21.23
N ASP A 131 -26.67 3.30 20.98
CA ASP A 131 -26.42 3.79 19.61
C ASP A 131 -26.01 2.64 18.67
N ILE A 132 -25.21 1.69 19.18
CA ILE A 132 -24.82 0.49 18.43
C ILE A 132 -26.06 -0.37 18.11
N GLN A 133 -26.91 -0.60 19.12
CA GLN A 133 -28.16 -1.36 18.96
C GLN A 133 -29.08 -0.72 17.92
N ASP A 134 -29.29 0.59 17.98
CA ASP A 134 -30.14 1.32 17.04
C ASP A 134 -29.60 1.22 15.61
N ARG A 135 -28.27 1.33 15.44
CA ARG A 135 -27.63 1.15 14.11
C ARG A 135 -27.76 -0.27 13.59
N ILE A 136 -27.55 -1.28 14.43
CA ILE A 136 -27.72 -2.69 14.05
C ILE A 136 -29.19 -3.01 13.71
N ALA A 137 -30.15 -2.50 14.50
CA ALA A 137 -31.57 -2.65 14.23
C ALA A 137 -31.99 -1.99 12.90
N GLU A 138 -31.44 -0.81 12.60
CA GLU A 138 -31.64 -0.17 11.30
C GLU A 138 -31.17 -1.06 10.15
N LEU A 139 -29.95 -1.62 10.25
CA LEU A 139 -29.38 -2.51 9.25
C LEU A 139 -30.18 -3.81 9.11
N ALA A 140 -30.76 -4.32 10.21
CA ALA A 140 -31.58 -5.53 10.20
C ALA A 140 -32.90 -5.35 9.44
N ARG A 141 -33.53 -4.16 9.49
CA ARG A 141 -34.79 -3.87 8.79
C ARG A 141 -34.73 -4.10 7.27
N GLY A 142 -33.54 -3.90 6.68
CA GLY A 142 -33.33 -4.10 5.24
C GLY A 142 -32.89 -5.52 4.85
N LYS A 143 -32.82 -6.46 5.80
CA LYS A 143 -32.26 -7.80 5.56
C LYS A 143 -33.26 -8.92 5.83
N LYS A 144 -33.18 -9.98 5.03
CA LYS A 144 -33.95 -11.21 5.31
C LYS A 144 -33.45 -11.87 6.61
N PRO A 145 -34.32 -12.55 7.39
CA PRO A 145 -33.88 -13.35 8.52
C PRO A 145 -32.75 -14.32 8.10
N GLY A 146 -31.74 -14.44 8.94
CA GLY A 146 -30.57 -15.26 8.68
C GLY A 146 -29.49 -14.60 7.80
N ALA A 147 -29.72 -13.45 7.18
CA ALA A 147 -28.67 -12.73 6.45
C ALA A 147 -27.71 -12.06 7.43
N TRP A 148 -26.41 -12.14 7.13
CA TRP A 148 -25.37 -11.53 7.96
C TRP A 148 -25.45 -10.00 8.01
N ILE A 149 -25.26 -9.46 9.20
CA ILE A 149 -24.98 -8.06 9.45
C ILE A 149 -23.52 -7.95 9.89
N VAL A 150 -22.68 -7.46 9.01
CA VAL A 150 -21.26 -7.20 9.31
C VAL A 150 -21.04 -5.69 9.28
N THR A 151 -20.33 -5.16 10.26
CA THR A 151 -20.02 -3.72 10.33
C THR A 151 -18.53 -3.47 10.43
N MET A 152 -18.14 -2.23 10.17
CA MET A 152 -16.81 -1.72 10.53
C MET A 152 -16.66 -1.72 12.07
N PRO A 153 -15.43 -1.54 12.58
CA PRO A 153 -15.18 -1.47 14.01
C PRO A 153 -15.95 -0.35 14.71
N ILE A 154 -16.13 -0.49 16.03
CA ILE A 154 -16.67 0.56 16.90
C ILE A 154 -15.64 1.67 17.06
N GLY A 155 -16.07 2.92 16.93
CA GLY A 155 -15.22 4.10 17.12
C GLY A 155 -14.99 4.92 15.86
N ASP A 156 -14.37 6.07 16.03
CA ASP A 156 -14.20 7.05 14.96
C ASP A 156 -12.93 6.77 14.12
N PRO A 157 -13.07 6.65 12.78
CA PRO A 157 -11.92 6.56 11.90
C PRO A 157 -11.08 7.87 11.95
N PRO A 158 -9.81 7.85 11.61
CA PRO A 158 -9.07 6.69 11.08
C PRO A 158 -8.47 5.78 12.15
N TYR A 159 -8.44 6.18 13.41
CA TYR A 159 -7.64 5.51 14.44
C TYR A 159 -8.44 4.67 15.41
N TYR A 160 -9.74 4.94 15.61
CA TYR A 160 -10.61 4.21 16.54
C TYR A 160 -10.05 4.17 17.96
N PHE A 161 -9.51 5.28 18.45
CA PHE A 161 -8.96 5.39 19.79
C PHE A 161 -10.05 5.36 20.86
N ASP A 162 -9.63 5.09 22.09
CA ASP A 162 -10.42 5.21 23.32
C ASP A 162 -11.65 4.29 23.41
N VAL A 163 -11.78 3.30 22.54
CA VAL A 163 -12.82 2.28 22.66
C VAL A 163 -12.36 1.19 23.65
N PRO A 164 -13.19 0.81 24.66
CA PRO A 164 -14.60 1.15 24.84
C PRO A 164 -14.88 2.42 25.67
N ASN A 165 -13.86 3.21 26.06
CA ASN A 165 -14.02 4.33 26.98
C ASN A 165 -14.91 5.46 26.45
N ILE A 166 -15.04 5.60 25.12
CA ILE A 166 -15.95 6.56 24.48
C ILE A 166 -17.42 6.19 24.64
N LEU A 167 -17.72 4.92 24.97
CA LEU A 167 -19.07 4.45 25.20
C LEU A 167 -19.51 4.79 26.64
N ALA A 168 -20.77 5.16 26.82
CA ALA A 168 -21.33 5.52 28.15
C ALA A 168 -21.13 4.37 29.16
N GLU A 169 -21.29 3.13 28.71
CA GLU A 169 -21.18 1.93 29.53
C GLU A 169 -19.73 1.48 29.79
N LYS A 170 -18.74 2.10 29.16
CA LYS A 170 -17.29 1.78 29.29
C LYS A 170 -16.95 0.30 29.08
N ARG A 171 -17.75 -0.41 28.29
CA ARG A 171 -17.58 -1.82 27.96
C ARG A 171 -17.90 -2.09 26.50
N TRP A 172 -17.44 -3.23 26.00
CA TRP A 172 -17.83 -3.74 24.70
C TRP A 172 -19.27 -4.29 24.72
N PRO A 173 -20.01 -4.24 23.59
CA PRO A 173 -21.31 -4.88 23.48
C PRO A 173 -21.17 -6.40 23.55
N THR A 174 -22.02 -7.03 24.34
CA THR A 174 -22.11 -8.49 24.46
C THR A 174 -23.08 -9.07 23.42
N ARG A 175 -23.12 -10.40 23.32
CA ARG A 175 -24.08 -11.08 22.45
C ARG A 175 -25.53 -10.69 22.77
N GLN A 176 -25.87 -10.50 24.08
CA GLN A 176 -27.22 -10.12 24.51
C GLN A 176 -27.59 -8.72 24.01
N ASP A 177 -26.65 -7.77 24.07
CA ASP A 177 -26.88 -6.42 23.56
C ASP A 177 -27.18 -6.47 22.04
N LEU A 178 -26.46 -7.30 21.28
CA LEU A 178 -26.64 -7.44 19.84
C LEU A 178 -27.87 -8.29 19.46
N ASP A 179 -28.21 -9.30 20.28
CA ASP A 179 -29.44 -10.11 20.11
C ASP A 179 -30.69 -9.23 20.24
N ALA A 180 -30.70 -8.29 21.18
CA ALA A 180 -31.80 -7.33 21.36
C ALA A 180 -32.05 -6.47 20.12
N ALA A 181 -30.97 -6.14 19.37
CA ALA A 181 -31.05 -5.32 18.16
C ALA A 181 -31.41 -6.12 16.89
N ALA A 182 -30.95 -7.37 16.78
CA ALA A 182 -31.13 -8.20 15.60
C ALA A 182 -31.28 -9.69 15.98
N PRO A 183 -32.42 -10.09 16.57
CA PRO A 183 -32.62 -11.45 17.08
C PRO A 183 -32.62 -12.53 16.01
N ASN A 184 -32.96 -12.17 14.77
CA ASN A 184 -33.12 -13.12 13.65
C ASN A 184 -31.95 -13.12 12.66
N ASN A 185 -30.90 -12.31 12.92
CA ASN A 185 -29.77 -12.14 12.00
C ASN A 185 -28.45 -12.35 12.74
N PRO A 186 -27.50 -13.08 12.15
CA PRO A 186 -26.14 -13.12 12.69
C PRO A 186 -25.47 -11.74 12.56
N VAL A 187 -24.94 -11.23 13.67
CA VAL A 187 -24.24 -9.94 13.73
C VAL A 187 -22.78 -10.18 14.06
N TYR A 188 -21.89 -9.56 13.30
CA TYR A 188 -20.46 -9.52 13.56
C TYR A 188 -19.95 -8.09 13.41
N ILE A 189 -19.46 -7.52 14.49
CA ILE A 189 -18.75 -6.24 14.53
C ILE A 189 -17.28 -6.56 14.41
N ARG A 190 -16.63 -6.11 13.33
CA ARG A 190 -15.23 -6.38 13.07
C ARG A 190 -14.32 -5.73 14.10
N SER A 191 -13.20 -6.36 14.38
CA SER A 191 -12.12 -5.71 15.11
C SER A 191 -11.43 -4.68 14.21
N ILE A 192 -10.83 -3.70 14.87
CA ILE A 192 -9.92 -2.81 14.18
C ILE A 192 -8.65 -3.57 13.81
N TRP A 193 -8.09 -3.27 12.64
CA TRP A 193 -6.74 -3.70 12.30
C TRP A 193 -5.71 -3.00 13.22
N GLY A 194 -4.76 -3.75 13.80
CA GLY A 194 -3.87 -3.23 14.84
C GLY A 194 -3.02 -2.03 14.41
N PHE A 195 -2.67 -1.96 13.13
CA PHE A 195 -1.91 -0.81 12.59
C PHE A 195 -2.72 0.49 12.52
N TRP A 196 -4.04 0.44 12.55
CA TRP A 196 -4.89 1.64 12.65
C TRP A 196 -4.93 2.19 14.08
N ARG A 197 -4.76 1.32 15.07
CA ARG A 197 -4.55 1.71 16.47
C ARG A 197 -3.06 1.75 16.81
N HIS A 198 -2.72 2.40 17.89
CA HIS A 198 -1.34 2.44 18.39
C HIS A 198 -0.97 1.21 19.22
N SER A 199 -1.95 0.40 19.67
CA SER A 199 -1.69 -0.80 20.49
C SER A 199 -2.84 -1.80 20.43
N PRO A 200 -2.59 -3.10 20.67
CA PRO A 200 -3.60 -4.06 21.04
C PRO A 200 -4.30 -3.66 22.35
N PRO A 201 -5.45 -4.26 22.69
CA PRO A 201 -6.06 -5.39 22.00
C PRO A 201 -6.91 -4.99 20.79
N LEU A 202 -7.03 -5.91 19.83
CA LEU A 202 -8.09 -5.86 18.84
C LEU A 202 -9.33 -6.52 19.45
N VAL A 203 -10.49 -5.91 19.30
CA VAL A 203 -11.73 -6.47 19.85
C VAL A 203 -12.80 -6.54 18.78
N SER A 204 -13.40 -7.73 18.61
CA SER A 204 -14.57 -7.96 17.78
C SER A 204 -15.73 -8.49 18.62
N CYS A 205 -16.96 -8.29 18.13
CA CYS A 205 -18.16 -8.68 18.87
C CYS A 205 -19.12 -9.44 17.94
N ALA A 206 -19.75 -10.49 18.48
CA ALA A 206 -20.70 -11.32 17.77
C ALA A 206 -21.94 -11.61 18.61
N ASN A 207 -23.11 -11.69 17.98
CA ASN A 207 -24.34 -12.10 18.66
C ASN A 207 -24.48 -13.63 18.72
N THR A 208 -25.52 -14.11 19.39
CA THR A 208 -25.78 -15.54 19.60
C THR A 208 -25.91 -16.31 18.27
N GLU A 209 -26.60 -15.77 17.28
CA GLU A 209 -26.76 -16.44 15.98
C GLU A 209 -25.43 -16.50 15.21
N ALA A 210 -24.58 -15.48 15.31
CA ALA A 210 -23.25 -15.50 14.71
C ALA A 210 -22.33 -16.53 15.40
N LEU A 211 -22.33 -16.61 16.73
CA LEU A 211 -21.58 -17.63 17.49
C LEU A 211 -22.01 -19.04 17.08
N LYS A 212 -23.32 -19.28 16.99
CA LYS A 212 -23.87 -20.57 16.56
C LYS A 212 -23.38 -20.97 15.17
N ARG A 213 -23.41 -20.04 14.20
CA ARG A 213 -22.91 -20.31 12.83
C ARG A 213 -21.42 -20.52 12.76
N ALA A 214 -20.67 -19.89 13.65
CA ALA A 214 -19.23 -20.06 13.79
C ALA A 214 -18.85 -21.35 14.53
N GLY A 215 -19.82 -22.09 15.11
CA GLY A 215 -19.59 -23.28 15.92
C GLY A 215 -18.93 -23.00 17.26
N ILE A 216 -19.10 -21.77 17.79
CA ILE A 216 -18.48 -21.34 19.03
C ILE A 216 -19.42 -21.63 20.21
N THR A 217 -18.97 -22.47 21.15
CA THR A 217 -19.69 -22.92 22.34
C THR A 217 -18.87 -22.65 23.59
N ARG A 218 -19.42 -23.03 24.77
CA ARG A 218 -18.68 -22.98 26.03
C ARG A 218 -17.39 -23.80 26.03
N ASP A 219 -17.35 -24.87 25.23
CA ASP A 219 -16.19 -25.78 25.16
C ASP A 219 -15.16 -25.36 24.12
N THR A 220 -15.46 -24.32 23.35
CA THR A 220 -14.52 -23.80 22.35
C THR A 220 -13.31 -23.20 23.05
N VAL A 221 -12.11 -23.70 22.69
CA VAL A 221 -10.80 -23.25 23.17
C VAL A 221 -10.17 -22.38 22.10
N SER A 222 -9.50 -21.31 22.51
CA SER A 222 -8.70 -20.50 21.58
C SER A 222 -7.51 -21.32 21.05
N PRO A 223 -7.26 -21.28 19.74
CA PRO A 223 -6.14 -22.00 19.14
C PRO A 223 -4.76 -21.39 19.48
N VAL A 224 -4.72 -20.15 19.98
CA VAL A 224 -3.49 -19.46 20.40
C VAL A 224 -3.72 -18.65 21.66
N SER A 225 -2.68 -18.46 22.47
CA SER A 225 -2.74 -17.72 23.73
C SER A 225 -3.01 -16.22 23.56
N THR A 226 -2.71 -15.67 22.39
CA THR A 226 -2.90 -14.26 22.06
C THR A 226 -4.36 -13.90 21.73
N LEU A 227 -5.23 -14.89 21.53
CA LEU A 227 -6.66 -14.72 21.27
C LEU A 227 -7.49 -15.26 22.43
N LYS A 228 -8.32 -14.43 23.04
CA LYS A 228 -9.22 -14.80 24.12
C LYS A 228 -10.67 -14.74 23.66
N ILE A 229 -11.42 -15.84 23.84
CA ILE A 229 -12.88 -15.86 23.80
C ILE A 229 -13.37 -15.49 25.21
N GLU A 230 -14.00 -14.33 25.36
CA GLU A 230 -14.53 -13.93 26.66
C GLU A 230 -15.75 -14.79 27.03
N LYS A 231 -15.75 -15.31 28.26
CA LYS A 231 -16.81 -16.16 28.79
C LYS A 231 -17.43 -15.53 30.04
N GLY A 232 -18.74 -15.63 30.15
CA GLY A 232 -19.49 -15.20 31.36
C GLY A 232 -19.27 -16.16 32.53
N ALA A 233 -19.87 -15.82 33.69
CA ALA A 233 -19.79 -16.62 34.91
C ALA A 233 -20.32 -18.06 34.74
N ASN A 234 -21.26 -18.29 33.85
CA ASN A 234 -21.80 -19.59 33.51
C ASN A 234 -20.93 -20.37 32.49
N GLY A 235 -19.79 -19.85 32.04
CA GLY A 235 -18.90 -20.44 31.06
C GLY A 235 -19.28 -20.24 29.60
N ASP A 236 -20.43 -19.65 29.31
CA ASP A 236 -20.85 -19.36 27.93
C ASP A 236 -20.09 -18.19 27.33
N PRO A 237 -19.78 -18.19 26.02
CA PRO A 237 -19.17 -17.05 25.35
C PRO A 237 -20.03 -15.79 25.47
N THR A 238 -19.42 -14.67 25.83
CA THR A 238 -20.11 -13.36 25.90
C THR A 238 -20.35 -12.75 24.52
N GLY A 239 -19.70 -13.28 23.48
CA GLY A 239 -19.67 -12.72 22.15
C GLY A 239 -18.51 -11.76 21.90
N VAL A 240 -17.68 -11.50 22.91
CA VAL A 240 -16.50 -10.62 22.81
C VAL A 240 -15.24 -11.44 22.59
N PHE A 241 -14.46 -11.06 21.59
CA PHE A 241 -13.14 -11.66 21.26
C PHE A 241 -12.08 -10.61 21.46
N VAL A 242 -11.04 -10.94 22.23
CA VAL A 242 -9.94 -10.04 22.59
C VAL A 242 -8.63 -10.61 22.08
N GLU A 243 -7.94 -9.88 21.23
CA GLU A 243 -6.73 -10.33 20.54
C GLU A 243 -5.54 -9.42 20.84
N GLN A 244 -4.40 -10.02 21.15
CA GLN A 244 -3.14 -9.32 21.39
C GLN A 244 -2.25 -9.25 20.14
N ASP A 245 -2.69 -9.86 19.05
CA ASP A 245 -2.08 -9.75 17.73
C ASP A 245 -2.44 -8.44 17.04
N MET A 246 -1.64 -8.07 16.03
CA MET A 246 -1.90 -6.89 15.19
C MET A 246 -2.85 -7.18 14.03
N GLN A 247 -3.27 -8.43 13.85
CA GLN A 247 -4.18 -8.90 12.79
C GLN A 247 -5.33 -9.70 13.41
N PRO A 248 -6.56 -9.59 12.86
CA PRO A 248 -7.77 -10.15 13.47
C PRO A 248 -7.86 -11.67 13.22
N LEU A 249 -7.35 -12.47 14.15
CA LEU A 249 -7.40 -13.93 14.08
C LEU A 249 -8.82 -14.48 14.21
N ALA A 250 -9.64 -13.95 15.11
CA ALA A 250 -11.03 -14.39 15.28
C ALA A 250 -11.81 -14.30 13.96
N GLU A 251 -11.63 -13.20 13.22
CA GLU A 251 -12.25 -13.03 11.90
C GLU A 251 -11.80 -14.10 10.91
N LEU A 252 -10.50 -14.33 10.81
CA LEU A 252 -9.92 -15.29 9.88
C LEU A 252 -10.31 -16.74 10.19
N ILE A 253 -10.42 -17.09 11.46
CA ILE A 253 -10.70 -18.46 11.89
C ILE A 253 -12.20 -18.79 11.81
N TRP A 254 -13.05 -17.92 12.38
CA TRP A 254 -14.46 -18.23 12.61
C TRP A 254 -15.44 -17.46 11.73
N PHE A 255 -15.10 -16.22 11.34
CA PHE A 255 -16.04 -15.34 10.66
C PHE A 255 -15.68 -15.03 9.20
N ARG A 256 -14.63 -15.63 8.65
CA ARG A 256 -14.13 -15.34 7.29
C ARG A 256 -15.20 -15.46 6.20
N LYS A 257 -16.10 -16.44 6.30
CA LYS A 257 -17.20 -16.62 5.32
C LYS A 257 -18.19 -15.47 5.32
N ALA A 258 -18.37 -14.80 6.47
CA ALA A 258 -19.25 -13.63 6.60
C ALA A 258 -18.57 -12.33 6.19
N THR A 259 -17.24 -12.29 6.24
CA THR A 259 -16.42 -11.10 6.01
C THR A 259 -15.61 -11.15 4.71
N ALA A 260 -15.81 -12.20 3.88
CA ALA A 260 -15.11 -12.36 2.62
C ALA A 260 -15.42 -11.21 1.64
N PHE A 261 -14.40 -10.82 0.88
CA PHE A 261 -14.53 -9.88 -0.22
C PHE A 261 -14.27 -10.61 -1.53
N GLY A 262 -15.15 -10.42 -2.50
CA GLY A 262 -14.95 -10.97 -3.84
C GLY A 262 -14.13 -10.02 -4.73
N ARG A 263 -13.62 -10.55 -5.84
CA ARG A 263 -12.93 -9.76 -6.88
C ARG A 263 -13.77 -8.54 -7.33
N ALA A 264 -15.08 -8.71 -7.48
CA ALA A 264 -15.99 -7.64 -7.88
C ALA A 264 -16.05 -6.52 -6.80
N ASP A 265 -16.02 -6.88 -5.51
CA ASP A 265 -15.99 -5.91 -4.42
C ASP A 265 -14.71 -5.08 -4.49
N ARG A 266 -13.56 -5.74 -4.66
CA ARG A 266 -12.26 -5.06 -4.79
C ARG A 266 -12.23 -4.16 -6.01
N ALA A 267 -12.62 -4.64 -7.19
CA ALA A 267 -12.60 -3.86 -8.43
C ALA A 267 -13.48 -2.60 -8.33
N ARG A 268 -14.72 -2.71 -7.82
CA ARG A 268 -15.63 -1.56 -7.70
C ARG A 268 -15.23 -0.54 -6.65
N THR A 269 -14.40 -0.91 -5.66
CA THR A 269 -13.97 -0.01 -4.59
C THR A 269 -12.61 0.65 -4.84
N LEU A 270 -11.80 0.13 -5.76
CA LEU A 270 -10.52 0.76 -6.13
C LEU A 270 -10.63 2.22 -6.57
N PRO A 271 -11.63 2.65 -7.38
CA PRO A 271 -11.79 4.07 -7.71
C PRO A 271 -12.12 4.96 -6.49
N LEU A 272 -12.85 4.43 -5.50
CA LEU A 272 -13.14 5.15 -4.25
C LEU A 272 -11.85 5.35 -3.44
N ALA A 273 -11.04 4.30 -3.35
CA ALA A 273 -9.73 4.38 -2.71
C ALA A 273 -8.82 5.38 -3.42
N ALA A 274 -8.68 5.28 -4.74
CA ALA A 274 -7.86 6.21 -5.51
C ALA A 274 -8.27 7.67 -5.25
N ARG A 275 -9.58 7.97 -5.19
CA ARG A 275 -10.07 9.31 -4.86
C ARG A 275 -9.65 9.77 -3.46
N ALA A 276 -9.64 8.88 -2.45
CA ALA A 276 -9.19 9.20 -1.11
C ALA A 276 -7.69 9.56 -1.09
N TYR A 277 -6.86 8.81 -1.80
CA TYR A 277 -5.42 9.11 -1.96
C TYR A 277 -5.19 10.40 -2.75
N HIS A 278 -5.91 10.60 -3.85
CA HIS A 278 -5.79 11.82 -4.67
C HIS A 278 -6.16 13.09 -3.89
N ALA A 279 -7.04 13.01 -2.89
CA ALA A 279 -7.38 14.14 -2.02
C ALA A 279 -6.17 14.68 -1.23
N PHE A 280 -5.07 13.91 -1.17
CA PHE A 280 -3.81 14.30 -0.55
C PHE A 280 -2.65 14.41 -1.53
N GLY A 281 -2.93 14.40 -2.84
CA GLY A 281 -1.92 14.60 -3.88
C GLY A 281 -1.13 13.35 -4.25
N THR A 282 -1.52 12.17 -3.79
CA THR A 282 -0.89 10.91 -4.18
C THR A 282 -1.33 10.52 -5.60
N THR A 283 -0.36 10.24 -6.47
CA THR A 283 -0.57 9.87 -7.88
C THR A 283 -0.12 8.46 -8.20
N SER A 284 0.73 7.89 -7.34
CA SER A 284 1.29 6.56 -7.51
C SER A 284 1.34 5.82 -6.18
N ILE A 285 1.16 4.50 -6.26
CA ILE A 285 1.31 3.60 -5.11
C ILE A 285 2.24 2.43 -5.44
N PHE A 286 2.87 1.91 -4.40
CA PHE A 286 3.53 0.61 -4.38
C PHE A 286 2.80 -0.29 -3.38
N GLU A 287 2.17 -1.36 -3.87
CA GLU A 287 1.44 -2.36 -3.06
C GLU A 287 2.44 -3.35 -2.47
N GLY A 288 3.26 -2.86 -1.53
CA GLY A 288 4.51 -3.49 -1.11
C GLY A 288 4.36 -4.74 -0.26
N HIS A 289 3.19 -4.96 0.38
CA HIS A 289 2.92 -6.19 1.13
C HIS A 289 2.55 -7.37 0.24
N GLY A 290 2.33 -7.10 -1.04
CA GLY A 290 1.94 -8.09 -2.03
C GLY A 290 0.44 -8.11 -2.32
N ALA A 291 0.15 -8.58 -3.52
CA ALA A 291 -1.19 -8.77 -4.04
C ALA A 291 -1.37 -10.23 -4.44
N ALA A 292 -2.32 -10.92 -3.84
CA ALA A 292 -2.74 -12.26 -4.25
C ALA A 292 -3.40 -12.21 -5.63
N THR A 293 -3.52 -13.35 -6.29
CA THR A 293 -4.06 -13.46 -7.65
C THR A 293 -5.42 -12.76 -7.82
N GLU A 294 -6.29 -12.85 -6.83
CA GLU A 294 -7.61 -12.21 -6.86
C GLU A 294 -7.49 -10.68 -6.90
N LEU A 295 -6.62 -10.12 -6.07
CA LEU A 295 -6.38 -8.68 -6.03
C LEU A 295 -5.70 -8.18 -7.32
N LEU A 296 -4.68 -8.91 -7.82
CA LEU A 296 -4.07 -8.60 -9.12
C LEU A 296 -5.14 -8.53 -10.23
N ARG A 297 -6.05 -9.50 -10.26
CA ARG A 297 -7.14 -9.51 -11.25
C ARG A 297 -8.10 -8.33 -11.07
N ALA A 298 -8.39 -7.91 -9.83
CA ALA A 298 -9.22 -6.72 -9.58
C ALA A 298 -8.57 -5.44 -10.11
N TYR A 299 -7.26 -5.27 -9.91
CA TYR A 299 -6.50 -4.16 -10.51
C TYR A 299 -6.52 -4.21 -12.04
N MET A 300 -6.35 -5.40 -12.62
CA MET A 300 -6.41 -5.58 -14.08
C MET A 300 -7.80 -5.25 -14.64
N ASP A 301 -8.88 -5.59 -13.91
CA ASP A 301 -10.24 -5.24 -14.30
C ASP A 301 -10.42 -3.71 -14.29
N ALA A 302 -10.05 -3.04 -13.17
CA ALA A 302 -10.13 -1.59 -13.06
C ALA A 302 -9.27 -0.88 -14.14
N TYR A 303 -8.13 -1.44 -14.51
CA TYR A 303 -7.29 -0.93 -15.59
C TYR A 303 -7.99 -1.06 -16.96
N ARG A 304 -8.53 -2.24 -17.29
CA ARG A 304 -9.25 -2.50 -18.56
C ARG A 304 -10.51 -1.64 -18.70
N ASP A 305 -11.22 -1.44 -17.59
CA ASP A 305 -12.44 -0.63 -17.55
C ASP A 305 -12.14 0.88 -17.53
N GLY A 306 -10.86 1.28 -17.55
CA GLY A 306 -10.44 2.68 -17.52
C GLY A 306 -10.73 3.42 -16.20
N THR A 307 -11.06 2.69 -15.14
CA THR A 307 -11.41 3.26 -13.82
C THR A 307 -10.21 3.40 -12.88
N LEU A 308 -9.05 2.79 -13.22
CA LEU A 308 -7.82 2.92 -12.46
C LEU A 308 -7.11 4.24 -12.75
N SER A 309 -7.41 5.28 -11.97
CA SER A 309 -6.78 6.60 -12.09
C SER A 309 -5.39 6.66 -11.44
N MET A 310 -5.08 5.77 -10.48
CA MET A 310 -3.82 5.68 -9.75
C MET A 310 -2.78 4.89 -10.55
N ARG A 311 -1.52 5.35 -10.60
CA ARG A 311 -0.41 4.49 -11.06
C ARG A 311 -0.08 3.48 -9.99
N SER A 312 -0.13 2.20 -10.33
CA SER A 312 -0.05 1.12 -9.37
C SER A 312 1.09 0.17 -9.71
N SER A 313 2.08 0.08 -8.82
CA SER A 313 3.14 -0.91 -8.85
C SER A 313 2.84 -1.98 -7.83
N LEU A 314 2.54 -3.18 -8.28
CA LEU A 314 2.13 -4.29 -7.43
C LEU A 314 3.30 -5.24 -7.17
N VAL A 315 3.21 -5.98 -6.09
CA VAL A 315 4.11 -7.07 -5.74
C VAL A 315 3.31 -8.35 -5.73
N PHE A 316 3.79 -9.39 -6.39
CA PHE A 316 3.08 -10.66 -6.44
C PHE A 316 3.22 -11.43 -5.13
N SER A 317 2.09 -11.91 -4.59
CA SER A 317 2.02 -12.78 -3.41
C SER A 317 1.50 -14.15 -3.84
N PRO A 318 2.39 -15.15 -4.10
CA PRO A 318 1.97 -16.48 -4.51
C PRO A 318 1.35 -17.28 -3.36
N ASN A 319 0.55 -18.29 -3.70
CA ASN A 319 -0.01 -19.24 -2.74
C ASN A 319 0.98 -20.41 -2.51
N TRP A 320 1.90 -20.23 -1.58
CA TRP A 320 2.92 -21.23 -1.25
C TRP A 320 2.36 -22.52 -0.68
N LYS A 321 1.18 -22.47 -0.03
CA LYS A 321 0.52 -23.66 0.52
C LYS A 321 0.23 -24.72 -0.55
N THR A 322 -0.03 -24.31 -1.79
CA THR A 322 -0.23 -25.24 -2.90
C THR A 322 1.05 -25.94 -3.34
N ALA A 323 2.21 -25.42 -2.94
CA ALA A 323 3.50 -26.02 -3.22
C ALA A 323 3.72 -27.33 -2.44
N GLY A 324 3.13 -27.44 -1.25
CA GLY A 324 3.40 -28.57 -0.35
C GLY A 324 4.90 -28.71 -0.08
N ASN A 325 5.43 -29.92 -0.30
CA ASN A 325 6.86 -30.24 -0.17
C ASN A 325 7.62 -30.19 -1.52
N ALA A 326 7.01 -29.68 -2.58
CA ALA A 326 7.67 -29.59 -3.88
C ALA A 326 8.92 -28.69 -3.82
N PRO A 327 9.95 -28.97 -4.64
CA PRO A 327 11.10 -28.07 -4.79
C PRO A 327 10.64 -26.67 -5.21
N LEU A 328 11.10 -25.62 -4.50
CA LEU A 328 10.63 -24.26 -4.73
C LEU A 328 11.16 -23.65 -6.04
N GLY A 329 12.38 -23.98 -6.44
CA GLY A 329 12.96 -23.44 -7.67
C GLY A 329 12.07 -23.63 -8.90
N PRO A 330 11.69 -24.87 -9.27
CA PRO A 330 10.77 -25.11 -10.39
C PRO A 330 9.40 -24.45 -10.24
N LEU A 331 8.91 -24.29 -9.01
CA LEU A 331 7.64 -23.61 -8.75
C LEU A 331 7.75 -22.10 -8.97
N ILE A 332 8.82 -21.48 -8.49
CA ILE A 332 9.04 -20.05 -8.70
C ILE A 332 9.20 -19.78 -10.19
N GLU A 333 9.94 -20.62 -10.92
CA GLU A 333 10.05 -20.51 -12.37
C GLU A 333 8.67 -20.57 -13.03
N ALA A 334 7.83 -21.53 -12.66
CA ALA A 334 6.50 -21.67 -13.22
C ALA A 334 5.53 -20.52 -12.83
N TRP A 335 5.65 -19.98 -11.61
CA TRP A 335 4.71 -19.00 -11.09
C TRP A 335 5.16 -17.56 -11.22
N ALA A 336 6.45 -17.32 -11.21
CA ALA A 336 7.05 -16.00 -11.08
C ALA A 336 8.23 -15.75 -12.03
N GLY A 337 8.64 -16.73 -12.86
CA GLY A 337 9.72 -16.59 -13.84
C GLY A 337 9.50 -15.43 -14.83
N TRP A 338 8.25 -15.01 -15.00
CA TRP A 338 7.88 -13.84 -15.79
C TRP A 338 8.14 -12.49 -15.09
N LEU A 339 8.55 -12.49 -13.81
CA LEU A 339 8.72 -11.26 -12.99
C LEU A 339 10.05 -10.55 -13.20
N GLY A 340 10.95 -10.99 -14.06
CA GLY A 340 12.26 -10.36 -14.30
C GLY A 340 12.22 -8.82 -14.23
N GLU A 341 13.31 -8.18 -13.82
CA GLU A 341 13.36 -6.72 -13.64
C GLU A 341 13.20 -5.94 -14.95
N PRO A 342 12.43 -4.85 -14.98
CA PRO A 342 11.69 -4.19 -13.90
C PRO A 342 10.29 -4.76 -13.63
N GLY A 343 9.95 -5.92 -14.17
CA GLY A 343 8.63 -6.56 -14.12
C GLY A 343 7.70 -6.14 -15.26
N PRO A 344 6.69 -6.99 -15.59
CA PRO A 344 5.74 -6.73 -16.67
C PRO A 344 4.74 -5.64 -16.33
N GLY A 345 4.25 -4.96 -17.36
CA GLY A 345 3.23 -3.92 -17.26
C GLY A 345 3.62 -2.64 -17.98
N ASN A 346 3.00 -1.55 -17.57
CA ASN A 346 3.24 -0.22 -18.13
C ASN A 346 3.23 0.86 -17.03
N ASP A 347 3.25 2.13 -17.44
CA ASP A 347 3.30 3.26 -16.52
C ASP A 347 2.03 3.41 -15.64
N ARG A 348 0.94 2.70 -15.95
CA ARG A 348 -0.31 2.76 -15.19
C ARG A 348 -0.48 1.59 -14.22
N LEU A 349 -0.12 0.40 -14.67
CA LEU A 349 -0.21 -0.83 -13.87
C LEU A 349 0.94 -1.77 -14.22
N LYS A 350 1.69 -2.19 -13.22
CA LYS A 350 2.79 -3.16 -13.37
C LYS A 350 2.97 -4.02 -12.12
N VAL A 351 3.66 -5.15 -12.29
CA VAL A 351 4.05 -6.03 -11.18
C VAL A 351 5.58 -6.04 -11.12
N THR A 352 6.14 -5.67 -9.96
CA THR A 352 7.57 -5.33 -9.85
C THR A 352 8.34 -6.17 -8.84
N GLY A 353 7.84 -7.34 -8.48
CA GLY A 353 8.57 -8.25 -7.59
C GLY A 353 7.70 -9.26 -6.88
N LEU A 354 8.34 -10.06 -6.05
CA LEU A 354 7.78 -11.17 -5.30
C LEU A 354 7.79 -10.86 -3.79
N GLN A 355 6.64 -11.03 -3.13
CA GLN A 355 6.55 -10.91 -1.67
C GLN A 355 7.18 -12.12 -0.99
N VAL A 356 7.96 -11.82 0.05
CA VAL A 356 8.57 -12.83 0.93
C VAL A 356 8.51 -12.35 2.39
N SER A 357 8.43 -13.30 3.33
CA SER A 357 8.42 -12.99 4.78
C SER A 357 8.97 -14.16 5.58
N ILE A 358 9.50 -13.88 6.76
CA ILE A 358 9.87 -14.91 7.74
C ILE A 358 8.63 -15.21 8.60
N ASN A 359 8.35 -16.49 8.85
CA ASN A 359 7.31 -16.92 9.78
C ASN A 359 7.77 -16.69 11.23
N HIS A 360 6.91 -16.08 12.03
CA HIS A 360 7.18 -15.72 13.42
C HIS A 360 6.39 -16.57 14.45
N GLY A 361 5.78 -17.68 14.03
CA GLY A 361 5.18 -18.66 14.93
C GLY A 361 3.69 -18.93 14.74
N ALA A 362 3.05 -19.49 15.79
CA ALA A 362 1.71 -20.09 15.70
C ALA A 362 0.60 -19.17 15.14
N ALA A 363 0.65 -17.88 15.39
CA ALA A 363 -0.30 -16.93 14.81
C ALA A 363 -0.12 -16.80 13.29
N ASP A 364 1.12 -16.83 12.79
CA ASP A 364 1.41 -16.83 11.35
C ASP A 364 1.00 -18.15 10.71
N ASP A 365 1.19 -19.29 11.38
CA ASP A 365 0.75 -20.60 10.90
C ASP A 365 -0.78 -20.64 10.74
N LEU A 366 -1.52 -20.09 11.70
CA LEU A 366 -2.97 -19.98 11.61
C LEU A 366 -3.41 -19.12 10.42
N ARG A 367 -2.77 -17.97 10.22
CA ARG A 367 -3.03 -17.09 9.07
C ARG A 367 -2.69 -17.79 7.76
N ALA A 368 -1.53 -18.40 7.67
CA ALA A 368 -1.12 -19.18 6.50
C ALA A 368 -2.12 -20.30 6.18
N GLY A 369 -2.74 -20.89 7.21
CA GLY A 369 -3.80 -21.88 7.08
C GLY A 369 -5.06 -21.39 6.34
N THR A 370 -5.29 -20.07 6.23
CA THR A 370 -6.44 -19.49 5.53
C THR A 370 -6.20 -19.25 4.03
N THR A 371 -4.96 -19.28 3.57
CA THR A 371 -4.59 -19.09 2.16
C THR A 371 -5.30 -20.13 1.28
N PRO A 372 -5.89 -19.80 0.12
CA PRO A 372 -5.82 -18.52 -0.62
C PRO A 372 -6.87 -17.46 -0.23
N ASP A 373 -7.61 -17.66 0.83
CA ASP A 373 -8.60 -16.69 1.31
C ASP A 373 -7.85 -15.54 2.00
N THR A 374 -7.77 -14.40 1.33
CA THR A 374 -6.97 -13.27 1.81
C THR A 374 -7.74 -12.30 2.71
N GLY A 375 -9.05 -12.44 2.80
CA GLY A 375 -9.90 -11.55 3.61
C GLY A 375 -9.60 -10.08 3.36
N TRP A 376 -9.36 -9.34 4.44
CA TRP A 376 -9.01 -7.91 4.39
C TRP A 376 -7.62 -7.63 3.80
N ALA A 377 -6.68 -8.57 3.92
CA ALA A 377 -5.28 -8.34 3.60
C ALA A 377 -4.99 -8.14 2.10
N GLY A 378 -5.65 -8.90 1.24
CA GLY A 378 -5.38 -8.86 -0.20
C GLY A 378 -4.11 -9.60 -0.65
N PHE A 379 -3.31 -10.14 0.29
CA PHE A 379 -2.12 -10.95 0.02
C PHE A 379 -2.25 -12.34 0.68
N ASN A 380 -1.45 -13.30 0.23
CA ASN A 380 -1.42 -14.63 0.82
C ASN A 380 -0.56 -14.63 2.10
N TYR A 381 -1.13 -15.08 3.21
CA TYR A 381 -0.45 -15.12 4.50
C TYR A 381 0.67 -16.15 4.59
N ASP A 382 0.65 -17.18 3.74
CA ASP A 382 1.70 -18.20 3.65
C ASP A 382 2.99 -17.73 2.98
N ALA A 383 3.08 -16.46 2.60
CA ALA A 383 4.34 -15.80 2.26
C ALA A 383 5.33 -15.79 3.45
N GLY A 384 4.82 -15.87 4.69
CA GLY A 384 5.62 -16.16 5.88
C GLY A 384 6.03 -17.65 5.92
N MET A 385 7.34 -17.92 5.81
CA MET A 385 7.87 -19.29 5.78
C MET A 385 9.10 -19.45 6.67
N PRO A 386 9.46 -20.71 7.04
CA PRO A 386 10.68 -20.97 7.78
C PRO A 386 11.92 -20.42 7.06
N ARG A 387 12.92 -19.96 7.84
CA ARG A 387 14.11 -19.27 7.34
C ARG A 387 14.82 -20.01 6.21
N GLU A 388 15.04 -21.33 6.36
CA GLU A 388 15.78 -22.12 5.36
C GLU A 388 15.01 -22.22 4.03
N ARG A 389 13.70 -22.35 4.13
CA ARG A 389 12.84 -22.40 2.95
C ARG A 389 12.78 -21.03 2.25
N LEU A 390 12.77 -19.96 3.03
CA LEU A 390 12.87 -18.60 2.50
C LEU A 390 14.21 -18.37 1.79
N LYS A 391 15.32 -18.88 2.35
CA LYS A 391 16.64 -18.80 1.71
C LYS A 391 16.66 -19.46 0.33
N GLU A 392 16.03 -20.63 0.19
CA GLU A 392 15.89 -21.31 -1.10
C GLU A 392 15.15 -20.40 -2.12
N VAL A 393 14.02 -19.79 -1.72
CA VAL A 393 13.27 -18.82 -2.55
C VAL A 393 14.16 -17.66 -2.97
N LEU A 394 14.87 -17.06 -2.03
CA LEU A 394 15.70 -15.87 -2.28
C LEU A 394 16.88 -16.18 -3.20
N LEU A 395 17.53 -17.33 -3.06
CA LEU A 395 18.59 -17.76 -3.97
C LEU A 395 18.06 -17.92 -5.40
N HIS A 396 16.88 -18.52 -5.54
CA HIS A 396 16.25 -18.65 -6.84
C HIS A 396 15.86 -17.29 -7.44
N CYS A 397 15.31 -16.39 -6.63
CA CYS A 397 15.02 -15.01 -7.04
C CYS A 397 16.28 -14.29 -7.52
N ALA A 398 17.38 -14.39 -6.77
CA ALA A 398 18.66 -13.78 -7.16
C ALA A 398 19.25 -14.38 -8.44
N ALA A 399 19.10 -15.69 -8.66
CA ALA A 399 19.60 -16.37 -9.86
C ALA A 399 18.80 -16.01 -11.14
N ASN A 400 17.55 -15.56 -11.00
CA ASN A 400 16.62 -15.31 -12.12
C ASN A 400 16.18 -13.83 -12.23
N ASP A 401 16.94 -12.91 -11.65
CA ASP A 401 16.66 -11.47 -11.66
C ASP A 401 15.25 -11.08 -11.16
N ILE A 402 14.70 -11.89 -10.25
CA ILE A 402 13.42 -11.62 -9.60
C ILE A 402 13.67 -10.76 -8.37
N ARG A 403 13.02 -9.61 -8.31
CA ARG A 403 13.09 -8.69 -7.17
C ARG A 403 12.35 -9.26 -5.98
N ALA A 404 13.01 -9.42 -4.83
CA ALA A 404 12.39 -9.80 -3.57
C ALA A 404 11.99 -8.56 -2.75
N ILE A 405 10.77 -8.59 -2.22
CA ILE A 405 10.25 -7.58 -1.30
C ILE A 405 9.95 -8.27 0.03
N ALA A 406 10.79 -8.00 1.03
CA ALA A 406 10.68 -8.61 2.34
C ALA A 406 10.03 -7.68 3.35
N MET A 407 9.14 -8.25 4.15
CA MET A 407 8.53 -7.56 5.28
C MET A 407 9.40 -7.72 6.51
N ALA A 408 9.97 -6.62 7.02
CA ALA A 408 10.81 -6.61 8.21
C ALA A 408 10.18 -5.76 9.31
N ASN A 409 9.14 -6.29 9.93
CA ASN A 409 8.43 -5.55 10.98
C ASN A 409 9.27 -5.30 12.23
N VAL A 410 10.16 -6.20 12.62
CA VAL A 410 10.74 -6.14 13.98
C VAL A 410 12.18 -6.66 14.09
N THR A 411 12.75 -7.32 13.08
CA THR A 411 14.05 -7.99 13.27
C THR A 411 15.01 -7.87 12.09
N PRO A 412 16.31 -7.73 12.40
CA PRO A 412 17.37 -7.77 11.39
C PRO A 412 17.48 -9.10 10.63
N GLY A 413 16.73 -10.14 11.02
CA GLY A 413 16.83 -11.48 10.44
C GLY A 413 16.67 -11.56 8.91
N VAL A 414 15.87 -10.69 8.30
CA VAL A 414 15.75 -10.59 6.83
C VAL A 414 17.01 -10.00 6.20
N ILE A 415 17.60 -8.98 6.82
CA ILE A 415 18.83 -8.34 6.32
C ILE A 415 20.00 -9.33 6.38
N ASP A 416 20.10 -10.12 7.45
CA ASP A 416 21.11 -11.17 7.56
C ASP A 416 20.91 -12.26 6.50
N LEU A 417 19.66 -12.61 6.23
CA LEU A 417 19.34 -13.60 5.20
C LEU A 417 19.68 -13.07 3.80
N PHE A 418 19.41 -11.80 3.52
CA PHE A 418 19.82 -11.16 2.27
C PHE A 418 21.35 -11.11 2.15
N GLU A 419 22.08 -10.86 3.24
CA GLU A 419 23.55 -10.93 3.26
C GLU A 419 24.07 -12.33 2.95
N GLU A 420 23.44 -13.39 3.44
CA GLU A 420 23.79 -14.76 3.08
C GLU A 420 23.61 -15.04 1.59
N VAL A 421 22.53 -14.52 1.00
CA VAL A 421 22.28 -14.62 -0.45
C VAL A 421 23.31 -13.80 -1.23
N ASP A 422 23.58 -12.56 -0.80
CA ASP A 422 24.54 -11.64 -1.44
C ASP A 422 25.96 -12.21 -1.54
N ARG A 423 26.38 -13.00 -0.53
CA ARG A 423 27.67 -13.70 -0.56
C ARG A 423 27.77 -14.75 -1.66
N LEU A 424 26.65 -15.28 -2.13
CA LEU A 424 26.59 -16.30 -3.16
C LEU A 424 26.25 -15.67 -4.54
N ILE A 425 25.32 -14.75 -4.56
CA ILE A 425 24.83 -14.07 -5.75
C ILE A 425 24.67 -12.58 -5.41
N PRO A 426 25.49 -11.67 -5.95
CA PRO A 426 25.46 -10.26 -5.62
C PRO A 426 24.09 -9.61 -5.85
N LEU A 427 23.61 -8.88 -4.83
CA LEU A 427 22.30 -8.19 -4.85
C LEU A 427 22.38 -6.74 -5.31
N LYS A 428 23.58 -6.13 -5.32
CA LYS A 428 23.77 -4.74 -5.71
C LYS A 428 23.24 -4.48 -7.14
N GLY A 429 22.37 -3.47 -7.26
CA GLY A 429 21.71 -3.13 -8.53
C GLY A 429 20.32 -3.74 -8.70
N ARG A 430 19.97 -4.80 -7.97
CA ARG A 430 18.67 -5.49 -8.07
C ARG A 430 17.54 -4.79 -7.32
N ARG A 431 17.83 -3.74 -6.56
CA ARG A 431 16.86 -2.94 -5.79
C ARG A 431 15.92 -3.78 -4.93
N TRP A 432 16.43 -4.87 -4.31
CA TRP A 432 15.61 -5.62 -3.37
C TRP A 432 15.14 -4.72 -2.23
N VAL A 433 13.93 -4.98 -1.72
CA VAL A 433 13.28 -4.09 -0.77
C VAL A 433 13.20 -4.73 0.60
N VAL A 434 13.54 -3.94 1.63
CA VAL A 434 13.17 -4.23 3.01
C VAL A 434 12.13 -3.19 3.44
N ALA A 435 10.93 -3.65 3.72
CA ALA A 435 9.79 -2.80 4.08
C ALA A 435 9.59 -2.72 5.60
N HIS A 436 8.89 -1.67 6.05
CA HIS A 436 8.51 -1.46 7.45
C HIS A 436 9.69 -1.38 8.41
N ILE A 437 10.69 -0.56 8.10
CA ILE A 437 11.85 -0.40 8.98
C ILE A 437 11.42 0.19 10.33
N SER A 438 11.66 -0.58 11.39
CA SER A 438 11.38 -0.20 12.77
C SER A 438 12.61 0.33 13.51
N SER A 439 13.71 -0.42 13.46
CA SER A 439 15.02 -0.02 13.99
C SER A 439 16.12 -0.66 13.15
N LEU A 440 17.25 0.04 13.02
CA LEU A 440 18.45 -0.46 12.36
C LEU A 440 19.68 -0.03 13.13
N SER A 441 20.58 -0.99 13.38
CA SER A 441 21.90 -0.67 13.87
C SER A 441 22.79 -0.07 12.77
N PRO A 442 23.89 0.63 13.12
CA PRO A 442 24.88 1.08 12.12
C PRO A 442 25.39 -0.06 11.23
N ARG A 443 25.57 -1.26 11.80
CA ARG A 443 26.00 -2.45 11.05
C ARG A 443 24.95 -2.90 10.02
N ASP A 444 23.66 -2.78 10.34
CA ASP A 444 22.60 -3.10 9.39
C ASP A 444 22.59 -2.10 8.24
N ILE A 445 22.83 -0.81 8.51
CA ILE A 445 22.94 0.24 7.49
C ILE A 445 24.13 -0.04 6.55
N GLU A 446 25.28 -0.45 7.08
CA GLU A 446 26.44 -0.86 6.26
C GLU A 446 26.11 -2.02 5.32
N LYS A 447 25.38 -3.05 5.81
CA LYS A 447 24.91 -4.17 4.98
C LYS A 447 23.96 -3.69 3.88
N ILE A 448 22.99 -2.84 4.22
CA ILE A 448 22.01 -2.27 3.30
C ILE A 448 22.71 -1.52 2.16
N VAL A 449 23.69 -0.66 2.49
CA VAL A 449 24.49 0.08 1.50
C VAL A 449 25.26 -0.85 0.59
N ARG A 450 25.96 -1.84 1.17
CA ARG A 450 26.76 -2.80 0.40
C ARG A 450 25.90 -3.57 -0.60
N MET A 451 24.75 -4.06 -0.17
CA MET A 451 23.82 -4.82 -1.00
C MET A 451 22.98 -3.94 -1.95
N GLY A 452 22.99 -2.62 -1.79
CA GLY A 452 22.19 -1.70 -2.60
C GLY A 452 20.68 -1.88 -2.42
N LEU A 453 20.24 -2.17 -1.18
CA LEU A 453 18.83 -2.36 -0.88
C LEU A 453 18.05 -1.05 -0.89
N VAL A 454 16.78 -1.12 -1.21
CA VAL A 454 15.81 -0.01 -1.13
C VAL A 454 14.95 -0.21 0.09
N LEU A 455 14.67 0.86 0.82
CA LEU A 455 13.92 0.79 2.06
C LEU A 455 12.59 1.52 1.97
N THR A 456 11.57 0.97 2.64
CA THR A 456 10.34 1.70 2.96
C THR A 456 10.16 1.79 4.46
N THR A 457 9.73 2.97 4.96
CA THR A 457 9.53 3.19 6.40
C THR A 457 8.05 3.11 6.73
N HIS A 458 7.76 2.74 7.98
CA HIS A 458 6.41 2.84 8.53
C HIS A 458 6.42 3.77 9.74
N THR A 459 6.68 5.06 9.49
CA THR A 459 6.82 6.11 10.52
C THR A 459 5.58 6.24 11.39
N ASN A 460 4.40 6.06 10.78
CA ASN A 460 3.13 6.10 11.49
C ASN A 460 3.00 5.01 12.57
N ALA A 461 3.58 3.83 12.35
CA ALA A 461 3.69 2.81 13.39
C ALA A 461 4.78 3.16 14.39
N PHE A 462 6.02 3.28 13.95
CA PHE A 462 7.18 3.20 14.84
C PHE A 462 7.61 4.53 15.47
N ILE A 463 7.33 5.66 14.82
CA ILE A 463 7.53 6.99 15.43
C ILE A 463 6.25 7.41 16.15
N TYR A 464 5.10 7.37 15.46
CA TYR A 464 3.88 8.01 15.94
C TYR A 464 3.14 7.18 16.98
N LYS A 465 2.73 5.94 16.65
CA LYS A 465 1.82 5.15 17.48
C LYS A 465 2.51 4.25 18.51
N GLN A 466 3.66 3.68 18.16
CA GLN A 466 4.32 2.60 18.91
C GLN A 466 5.72 2.98 19.42
N SER A 467 6.07 4.24 19.44
CA SER A 467 7.40 4.69 19.90
C SER A 467 7.76 4.19 21.29
N ASP A 468 6.79 4.11 22.22
CA ASP A 468 7.01 3.57 23.56
C ASP A 468 7.39 2.10 23.55
N LEU A 469 6.74 1.32 22.68
CA LEU A 469 7.10 -0.08 22.50
C LEU A 469 8.52 -0.19 21.98
N MET A 470 8.90 0.65 21.03
CA MET A 470 10.26 0.69 20.49
C MET A 470 11.28 1.08 21.56
N LYS A 471 10.98 2.14 22.34
CA LYS A 471 11.84 2.57 23.46
C LYS A 471 11.99 1.49 24.55
N ARG A 472 10.95 0.68 24.81
CA ARG A 472 11.07 -0.45 25.76
C ARG A 472 11.88 -1.63 25.21
N ARG A 473 11.94 -1.80 23.90
CA ARG A 473 12.70 -2.89 23.25
C ARG A 473 14.19 -2.58 23.08
N LEU A 474 14.54 -1.31 23.06
CA LEU A 474 15.92 -0.85 22.89
C LEU A 474 16.39 -0.14 24.16
N PRO A 475 17.64 -0.36 24.59
CA PRO A 475 18.21 0.44 25.66
C PRO A 475 18.35 1.90 25.23
N PRO A 476 18.36 2.87 26.18
CA PRO A 476 18.32 4.32 25.87
C PRO A 476 19.37 4.80 24.88
N GLU A 477 20.59 4.30 24.95
CA GLU A 477 21.71 4.64 24.07
C GLU A 477 21.50 4.21 22.61
N ARG A 478 20.54 3.30 22.37
CA ARG A 478 20.17 2.81 21.04
C ARG A 478 18.86 3.43 20.53
N HIS A 479 18.23 4.34 21.25
CA HIS A 479 16.97 4.94 20.79
C HIS A 479 17.13 5.71 19.46
N ARG A 480 18.36 6.21 19.13
CA ARG A 480 18.63 6.80 17.83
C ARG A 480 18.43 5.84 16.65
N GLU A 481 18.44 4.53 16.89
CA GLU A 481 18.21 3.50 15.86
C GLU A 481 16.73 3.38 15.47
N ILE A 482 15.81 4.04 16.19
CA ILE A 482 14.36 3.99 15.89
C ILE A 482 14.10 4.76 14.60
N THR A 483 13.77 4.02 13.56
CA THR A 483 13.48 4.54 12.21
C THR A 483 14.54 5.58 11.79
N PRO A 484 15.81 5.17 11.57
CA PRO A 484 16.97 6.05 11.47
C PRO A 484 17.10 6.66 10.07
N VAL A 485 16.12 7.51 9.71
CA VAL A 485 16.02 8.08 8.34
C VAL A 485 17.19 8.99 8.02
N ARG A 486 17.68 9.80 8.98
CA ARG A 486 18.85 10.67 8.76
C ARG A 486 20.09 9.85 8.43
N ASP A 487 20.43 8.86 9.29
CA ASP A 487 21.59 7.99 9.09
C ASP A 487 21.53 7.25 7.75
N LEU A 488 20.33 6.81 7.33
CA LEU A 488 20.12 6.14 6.03
C LEU A 488 20.36 7.09 4.86
N LEU A 489 19.84 8.32 4.90
CA LEU A 489 20.04 9.32 3.84
C LEU A 489 21.50 9.75 3.74
N ASP A 490 22.17 9.94 4.88
CA ASP A 490 23.61 10.28 4.92
C ASP A 490 24.48 9.15 4.34
N ALA A 491 24.04 7.90 4.51
CA ALA A 491 24.67 6.74 3.88
C ALA A 491 24.30 6.55 2.39
N GLY A 492 23.48 7.43 1.80
CA GLY A 492 23.06 7.38 0.40
C GLY A 492 21.97 6.36 0.09
N VAL A 493 21.30 5.79 1.10
CA VAL A 493 20.24 4.83 0.91
C VAL A 493 18.97 5.51 0.40
N LYS A 494 18.32 4.90 -0.60
CA LYS A 494 17.00 5.35 -1.08
C LYS A 494 15.90 4.87 -0.14
N VAL A 495 15.33 5.81 0.61
CA VAL A 495 14.24 5.59 1.57
C VAL A 495 12.96 6.17 1.01
N SER A 496 11.91 5.37 0.82
CA SER A 496 10.59 5.84 0.44
C SER A 496 9.67 5.92 1.65
N LEU A 497 8.95 7.04 1.81
CA LEU A 497 7.93 7.20 2.83
C LEU A 497 6.66 6.43 2.45
N VAL A 498 5.90 6.03 3.47
CA VAL A 498 4.72 5.20 3.30
C VAL A 498 3.59 5.60 4.23
N THR A 499 2.35 5.34 3.80
CA THR A 499 1.17 5.52 4.66
C THR A 499 0.70 4.22 5.30
N ASP A 500 0.86 3.08 4.64
CA ASP A 500 0.20 1.81 4.98
C ASP A 500 -1.34 1.99 5.13
N ASN A 501 -1.90 2.98 4.42
CA ASN A 501 -3.32 3.44 4.43
C ASN A 501 -3.91 3.77 5.82
N VAL A 502 -3.09 4.28 6.77
CA VAL A 502 -3.51 4.44 8.19
C VAL A 502 -3.07 5.77 8.83
N PRO A 503 -3.51 6.92 8.31
CA PRO A 503 -4.38 7.23 7.18
C PRO A 503 -3.62 7.37 5.85
N VAL A 504 -4.35 7.59 4.75
CA VAL A 504 -3.81 7.68 3.38
C VAL A 504 -3.04 8.97 3.05
N SER A 505 -2.99 9.94 3.96
CA SER A 505 -2.26 11.20 3.75
C SER A 505 -0.75 11.00 3.85
N MET A 506 -0.03 11.22 2.74
CA MET A 506 1.42 11.24 2.73
C MET A 506 2.02 12.42 3.52
N PHE A 507 1.25 13.46 3.82
CA PHE A 507 1.73 14.57 4.65
C PHE A 507 1.89 14.17 6.12
N LEU A 508 1.25 13.10 6.57
CA LEU A 508 1.49 12.57 7.91
C LEU A 508 2.90 11.96 8.06
N PRO A 509 3.35 10.99 7.24
CA PRO A 509 4.72 10.49 7.30
C PRO A 509 5.76 11.58 6.98
N ILE A 510 5.50 12.54 6.10
CA ILE A 510 6.35 13.70 5.86
C ILE A 510 6.54 14.50 7.16
N TRP A 511 5.44 14.83 7.85
CA TRP A 511 5.48 15.53 9.14
C TRP A 511 6.25 14.72 10.20
N GLN A 512 6.04 13.42 10.27
CA GLN A 512 6.66 12.55 11.28
C GLN A 512 8.19 12.45 11.14
N VAL A 513 8.72 12.44 9.92
CA VAL A 513 10.18 12.42 9.74
C VAL A 513 10.82 13.80 9.93
N VAL A 514 10.06 14.88 9.81
CA VAL A 514 10.51 16.26 10.07
C VAL A 514 10.45 16.57 11.56
N SER A 515 9.29 16.37 12.19
CA SER A 515 9.06 16.74 13.60
C SER A 515 9.56 15.71 14.60
N ARG A 516 9.60 14.44 14.23
CA ARG A 516 9.90 13.29 15.11
C ARG A 516 8.96 13.19 16.32
N MET A 517 7.76 13.75 16.23
CA MET A 517 6.75 13.72 17.31
C MET A 517 5.92 12.43 17.28
N ASN A 518 5.71 11.86 18.47
CA ASN A 518 4.74 10.76 18.64
C ASN A 518 3.33 11.30 18.89
N ILE A 519 2.35 10.38 19.09
CA ILE A 519 0.96 10.73 19.33
C ILE A 519 0.76 11.53 20.63
N ARG A 520 1.68 11.43 21.61
CA ARG A 520 1.68 12.19 22.86
C ARG A 520 2.46 13.50 22.78
N GLN A 521 2.89 13.93 21.60
CA GLN A 521 3.72 15.11 21.38
C GLN A 521 5.11 15.00 22.03
N GLU A 522 5.65 13.79 22.16
CA GLU A 522 7.00 13.53 22.66
C GLU A 522 7.95 13.25 21.49
N LEU A 523 9.21 13.70 21.61
CA LEU A 523 10.24 13.46 20.62
C LEU A 523 10.72 12.00 20.62
N VAL A 524 10.96 11.47 19.42
CA VAL A 524 11.47 10.11 19.19
C VAL A 524 12.70 10.18 18.31
N ALA A 525 13.89 9.98 18.89
CA ALA A 525 15.16 10.09 18.19
C ALA A 525 15.26 11.39 17.35
N PRO A 526 15.24 12.58 17.99
CA PRO A 526 15.17 13.86 17.28
C PRO A 526 16.36 14.10 16.35
N GLU A 527 17.51 13.50 16.61
CA GLU A 527 18.70 13.52 15.76
C GLU A 527 18.49 12.81 14.39
N GLN A 528 17.42 12.06 14.26
CA GLN A 528 17.01 11.42 13.00
C GLN A 528 16.02 12.28 12.19
N ALA A 529 15.76 13.52 12.62
CA ALA A 529 14.94 14.43 11.84
C ALA A 529 15.60 14.79 10.51
N ILE A 530 14.79 14.95 9.47
CA ILE A 530 15.24 15.38 8.15
C ILE A 530 14.53 16.67 7.74
N SER A 531 15.10 17.39 6.80
CA SER A 531 14.48 18.59 6.27
C SER A 531 13.20 18.31 5.47
N ARG A 532 12.35 19.32 5.32
CA ARG A 532 11.13 19.24 4.50
C ARG A 532 11.42 18.89 3.03
N ALA A 533 12.54 19.42 2.50
CA ALA A 533 12.98 19.11 1.14
C ALA A 533 13.38 17.64 0.99
N GLU A 534 14.12 17.08 1.94
CA GLU A 534 14.48 15.67 1.96
C GLU A 534 13.24 14.79 2.13
N ALA A 535 12.29 15.17 3.00
CA ALA A 535 11.03 14.45 3.18
C ALA A 535 10.19 14.43 1.90
N LEU A 536 10.13 15.53 1.14
CA LEU A 536 9.49 15.57 -0.18
C LEU A 536 10.20 14.64 -1.18
N ARG A 537 11.55 14.61 -1.21
CA ARG A 537 12.29 13.65 -2.05
C ARG A 537 11.97 12.21 -1.67
N CYS A 538 11.87 11.89 -0.38
CA CYS A 538 11.48 10.56 0.09
C CYS A 538 10.05 10.17 -0.33
N ALA A 539 9.15 11.15 -0.46
CA ALA A 539 7.76 10.95 -0.84
C ALA A 539 7.50 11.04 -2.37
N THR A 540 8.52 11.36 -3.19
CA THR A 540 8.39 11.55 -4.63
C THR A 540 9.51 10.85 -5.41
N GLU A 541 10.72 11.39 -5.44
CA GLU A 541 11.87 10.89 -6.21
C GLU A 541 12.28 9.47 -5.76
N ASN A 542 12.41 9.24 -4.45
CA ASN A 542 12.77 7.91 -3.94
C ASN A 542 11.65 6.89 -4.16
N GLY A 543 10.38 7.31 -4.12
CA GLY A 543 9.24 6.47 -4.51
C GLY A 543 9.26 6.12 -6.01
N ALA A 544 9.68 7.05 -6.87
CA ALA A 544 9.87 6.78 -8.29
C ALA A 544 11.01 5.76 -8.50
N TYR A 545 12.13 5.91 -7.79
CA TYR A 545 13.24 4.94 -7.81
C TYR A 545 12.79 3.55 -7.32
N LEU A 546 12.01 3.50 -6.26
CA LEU A 546 11.41 2.25 -5.74
C LEU A 546 10.59 1.53 -6.82
N THR A 547 9.91 2.27 -7.70
CA THR A 547 9.02 1.71 -8.74
C THR A 547 9.67 1.63 -10.13
N PHE A 548 10.99 1.84 -10.28
CA PHE A 548 11.71 1.89 -11.57
C PHE A 548 11.15 2.94 -12.56
N ASP A 549 10.75 4.10 -12.05
CA ASP A 549 10.15 5.17 -12.85
C ASP A 549 10.84 6.53 -12.64
N GLU A 550 12.04 6.56 -12.08
CA GLU A 550 12.76 7.80 -11.76
C GLU A 550 13.02 8.68 -12.99
N ASP A 551 13.14 8.07 -14.17
CA ASP A 551 13.25 8.80 -15.44
C ASP A 551 11.92 9.38 -15.93
N LYS A 552 10.80 8.90 -15.40
CA LYS A 552 9.44 9.24 -15.86
C LYS A 552 8.67 10.12 -14.92
N LYS A 553 8.89 10.04 -13.60
CA LYS A 553 8.12 10.75 -12.57
C LYS A 553 8.98 11.06 -11.34
N GLY A 554 8.39 11.60 -10.27
CA GLY A 554 9.05 11.91 -8.99
C GLY A 554 9.65 13.31 -8.92
N SER A 555 9.74 14.02 -10.06
CA SER A 555 10.07 15.46 -10.11
C SER A 555 9.32 16.12 -11.27
N LEU A 556 9.17 17.44 -11.22
CA LEU A 556 8.56 18.24 -12.29
C LEU A 556 9.67 18.76 -13.22
N ALA A 557 9.93 18.01 -14.28
CA ALA A 557 10.91 18.37 -15.29
C ALA A 557 10.36 18.10 -16.70
N PRO A 558 10.78 18.86 -17.71
CA PRO A 558 10.39 18.59 -19.11
C PRO A 558 10.67 17.14 -19.51
N GLY A 559 9.72 16.53 -20.22
CA GLY A 559 9.77 15.12 -20.64
C GLY A 559 9.17 14.14 -19.63
N LYS A 560 9.07 14.47 -18.36
CA LYS A 560 8.44 13.62 -17.34
C LYS A 560 6.91 13.65 -17.44
N LEU A 561 6.28 12.66 -16.84
CA LEU A 561 4.83 12.56 -16.75
C LEU A 561 4.26 13.73 -15.94
N ALA A 562 3.14 14.26 -16.40
CA ALA A 562 2.40 15.33 -15.72
C ALA A 562 1.58 14.77 -14.56
N ASP A 563 2.29 14.21 -13.57
CA ASP A 563 1.77 13.76 -12.29
C ASP A 563 2.11 14.82 -11.24
N LEU A 564 1.12 15.56 -10.76
CA LEU A 564 1.33 16.67 -9.85
C LEU A 564 0.14 16.91 -8.92
N ALA A 565 0.41 17.65 -7.84
CA ALA A 565 -0.62 18.12 -6.93
C ALA A 565 -0.49 19.62 -6.66
N VAL A 566 -1.60 20.34 -6.78
CA VAL A 566 -1.77 21.70 -6.27
C VAL A 566 -2.23 21.59 -4.82
N LEU A 567 -1.51 22.20 -3.88
CA LEU A 567 -1.75 21.99 -2.46
C LEU A 567 -2.55 23.13 -1.81
N SER A 568 -3.15 22.82 -0.65
CA SER A 568 -3.86 23.78 0.20
C SER A 568 -2.94 24.77 0.90
N ALA A 569 -1.68 24.36 1.20
CA ALA A 569 -0.66 25.17 1.84
C ALA A 569 0.75 24.78 1.37
N ASP A 570 1.71 25.68 1.56
CA ASP A 570 3.10 25.46 1.15
C ASP A 570 3.85 24.55 2.14
N PRO A 571 4.24 23.34 1.73
CA PRO A 571 4.90 22.38 2.60
C PRO A 571 6.29 22.85 3.09
N LEU A 572 6.91 23.81 2.40
CA LEU A 572 8.23 24.32 2.77
C LEU A 572 8.16 25.42 3.85
N SER A 573 7.03 26.12 3.98
CA SER A 573 6.92 27.31 4.85
C SER A 573 5.77 27.29 5.86
N VAL A 574 4.78 26.40 5.71
CA VAL A 574 3.68 26.26 6.69
C VAL A 574 4.22 25.93 8.09
N ALA A 575 3.52 26.29 9.16
CA ALA A 575 3.90 25.91 10.51
C ALA A 575 4.09 24.38 10.61
N GLU A 576 5.08 23.92 11.39
CA GLU A 576 5.41 22.49 11.45
C GLU A 576 4.19 21.65 11.87
N THR A 577 3.41 22.12 12.84
CA THR A 577 2.19 21.45 13.33
C THR A 577 1.10 21.31 12.26
N GLU A 578 1.08 22.21 11.28
CA GLU A 578 0.09 22.23 10.19
C GLU A 578 0.53 21.42 8.96
N LEU A 579 1.82 21.01 8.90
CA LEU A 579 2.37 20.26 7.77
C LEU A 579 1.58 18.97 7.50
N ARG A 580 1.13 18.27 8.56
CA ARG A 580 0.34 17.04 8.48
C ARG A 580 -1.10 17.25 7.97
N ASP A 581 -1.60 18.48 8.00
CA ASP A 581 -2.98 18.84 7.64
C ASP A 581 -3.11 19.31 6.19
N ILE A 582 -2.00 19.38 5.46
CA ILE A 582 -1.98 19.72 4.04
C ILE A 582 -2.78 18.69 3.24
N SER A 583 -3.60 19.19 2.32
CA SER A 583 -4.37 18.40 1.36
C SER A 583 -4.18 18.93 -0.06
N ALA A 584 -4.66 18.20 -1.04
CA ALA A 584 -4.66 18.67 -2.42
C ALA A 584 -5.90 19.51 -2.72
N ALA A 585 -5.72 20.67 -3.35
CA ALA A 585 -6.78 21.41 -4.01
C ALA A 585 -7.10 20.79 -5.38
N MET A 586 -6.06 20.28 -6.07
CA MET A 586 -6.18 19.53 -7.33
C MET A 586 -5.08 18.47 -7.41
N THR A 587 -5.40 17.30 -7.95
CA THR A 587 -4.40 16.26 -8.28
C THR A 587 -4.56 15.87 -9.75
N MET A 588 -3.42 15.74 -10.41
CA MET A 588 -3.33 15.38 -11.82
C MET A 588 -2.48 14.12 -12.00
N VAL A 589 -2.91 13.20 -12.86
CA VAL A 589 -2.19 11.99 -13.25
C VAL A 589 -2.15 11.91 -14.77
N GLY A 590 -0.96 11.98 -15.36
CA GLY A 590 -0.77 11.97 -16.82
C GLY A 590 -1.54 13.08 -17.50
N GLY A 591 -1.44 14.32 -17.02
CA GLY A 591 -2.12 15.48 -17.60
C GLY A 591 -3.64 15.55 -17.36
N LYS A 592 -4.24 14.52 -16.73
CA LYS A 592 -5.67 14.47 -16.44
C LYS A 592 -5.95 14.84 -14.99
N ILE A 593 -6.86 15.77 -14.74
CA ILE A 593 -7.32 16.11 -13.39
C ILE A 593 -8.16 14.92 -12.89
N VAL A 594 -7.68 14.24 -11.84
CA VAL A 594 -8.33 13.08 -11.22
C VAL A 594 -9.03 13.43 -9.90
N TYR A 595 -8.68 14.58 -9.32
CA TYR A 595 -9.28 15.12 -8.11
C TYR A 595 -9.21 16.65 -8.13
N GLU A 596 -10.29 17.30 -7.71
CA GLU A 596 -10.32 18.72 -7.41
C GLU A 596 -11.36 19.05 -6.33
N THR A 597 -11.07 20.03 -5.49
CA THR A 597 -12.04 20.57 -4.53
C THR A 597 -12.96 21.56 -5.21
N THR A 598 -14.22 21.68 -4.72
CA THR A 598 -15.23 22.55 -5.31
C THR A 598 -14.87 24.04 -5.28
N ASN A 599 -14.04 24.46 -4.32
CA ASN A 599 -13.82 25.89 -4.02
C ASN A 599 -12.44 26.41 -4.46
N TRP A 600 -11.61 25.63 -5.15
CA TRP A 600 -10.24 26.08 -5.44
C TRP A 600 -10.13 26.99 -6.67
N ARG A 601 -11.12 26.94 -7.58
CA ARG A 601 -11.18 27.76 -8.80
C ARG A 601 -11.83 29.13 -8.61
N GLY A 602 -12.15 29.49 -7.37
CA GLY A 602 -12.81 30.76 -7.02
C GLY A 602 -12.13 32.03 -7.48
#